data_e0b9cbb7f9b6edf5b0d7260f40a68287
#
_entry.id   e0b9cbb7f9b6edf5b0d7260f40a68287
#
_cell.length_a   1.000
_cell.length_b   1.000
_cell.length_c   1.000
_cell.angle_alpha   90.00
_cell.angle_beta   90.00
_cell.angle_gamma   90.00
#
_symmetry.space_group_name_H-M   'P 1'
#
loop_
_entity.id
_entity.type
_entity.pdbx_description
1 polymer ?
#
loop_
_entity_poly.entity_id
_entity_poly.type
_entity_poly.pdbx_seq_one_letter_code
_entity_poly.pdbx_strand_id
1 'polypeptide(L)'
;MGLRAYLLIDVNDDIEQKDFINEVRQLEEMPGIDFVDPVIGPCDVVIMVDAPVTVESIAQKIQEKPWVKEIKILRIVSIYERHRSSKKELLKALAHSGLNSAQ
;
A
#
# COMPACT_ATOMS: atom_id res chain seq x y z
N MET A 1 15.06 13.16 -3.78
CA MET A 1 13.93 12.85 -2.92
C MET A 1 13.19 11.64 -3.45
N GLY A 2 12.96 10.64 -2.61
CA GLY A 2 12.30 9.42 -3.05
C GLY A 2 10.79 9.55 -3.12
N LEU A 3 10.16 8.61 -3.79
CA LEU A 3 8.72 8.46 -3.81
C LEU A 3 8.33 7.49 -2.70
N ARG A 4 7.35 7.87 -1.89
CA ARG A 4 6.93 7.06 -0.75
C ARG A 4 5.52 6.56 -0.95
N ALA A 5 5.30 5.32 -0.58
CA ALA A 5 3.99 4.70 -0.70
C ALA A 5 3.90 3.49 0.23
N TYR A 6 2.66 3.10 0.53
CA TYR A 6 2.37 1.80 1.12
C TYR A 6 1.83 0.89 0.04
N LEU A 7 2.28 -0.34 0.03
CA LEU A 7 1.69 -1.39 -0.80
C LEU A 7 0.93 -2.33 0.11
N LEU A 8 -0.36 -2.51 -0.18
CA LEU A 8 -1.21 -3.42 0.57
C LEU A 8 -1.38 -4.68 -0.27
N ILE A 9 -0.88 -5.79 0.24
CA ILE A 9 -0.81 -7.03 -0.52
C ILE A 9 -1.77 -8.06 0.06
N ASP A 10 -2.60 -8.64 -0.82
CA ASP A 10 -3.37 -9.82 -0.52
C ASP A 10 -2.62 -11.03 -1.04
N VAL A 11 -2.54 -12.06 -0.23
CA VAL A 11 -1.77 -13.27 -0.48
C VAL A 11 -2.73 -14.40 -0.81
N ASN A 12 -2.33 -15.29 -1.72
CA ASN A 12 -3.12 -16.47 -2.03
C ASN A 12 -3.29 -17.36 -0.80
N ASP A 13 -4.49 -17.91 -0.64
CA ASP A 13 -4.84 -18.69 0.54
C ASP A 13 -4.06 -20.00 0.66
N ASP A 14 -3.53 -20.48 -0.44
CA ASP A 14 -2.86 -21.78 -0.47
C ASP A 14 -1.35 -21.71 -0.20
N ILE A 15 -0.80 -20.54 0.11
CA ILE A 15 0.61 -20.45 0.45
C ILE A 15 0.86 -21.04 1.83
N GLU A 16 1.90 -21.84 1.97
CA GLU A 16 2.28 -22.40 3.25
C GLU A 16 3.00 -21.37 4.12
N GLN A 17 2.88 -21.52 5.44
CA GLN A 17 3.46 -20.56 6.38
C GLN A 17 4.96 -20.36 6.21
N LYS A 18 5.71 -21.45 6.03
CA LYS A 18 7.17 -21.34 5.88
C LYS A 18 7.55 -20.64 4.58
N ASP A 19 6.77 -20.86 3.52
CA ASP A 19 7.02 -20.21 2.23
C ASP A 19 6.70 -18.73 2.33
N PHE A 20 5.63 -18.40 3.02
CA PHE A 20 5.26 -17.01 3.26
C PHE A 20 6.36 -16.26 4.00
N ILE A 21 6.91 -16.85 5.05
CA ILE A 21 8.00 -16.24 5.82
C ILE A 21 9.21 -15.98 4.93
N ASN A 22 9.58 -16.95 4.09
CA ASN A 22 10.71 -16.78 3.18
C ASN A 22 10.46 -15.67 2.16
N GLU A 23 9.24 -15.59 1.63
CA GLU A 23 8.90 -14.56 0.65
C GLU A 23 8.93 -13.17 1.28
N VAL A 24 8.44 -13.04 2.50
CA VAL A 24 8.49 -11.76 3.22
C VAL A 24 9.94 -11.31 3.39
N ARG A 25 10.83 -12.23 3.75
CA ARG A 25 12.25 -11.91 3.91
C ARG A 25 12.89 -11.47 2.58
N GLN A 26 12.51 -12.09 1.48
CA GLN A 26 13.00 -11.68 0.17
C GLN A 26 12.53 -10.29 -0.20
N LEU A 27 11.29 -9.96 0.14
CA LEU A 27 10.77 -8.61 -0.09
C LEU A 27 11.57 -7.57 0.68
N GLU A 28 11.96 -7.88 1.92
CA GLU A 28 12.71 -6.95 2.73
C GLU A 28 14.07 -6.61 2.13
N GLU A 29 14.61 -7.48 1.28
CA GLU A 29 15.90 -7.26 0.65
C GLU A 29 15.80 -6.49 -0.66
N MET A 30 14.62 -6.22 -1.16
CA MET A 30 14.46 -5.50 -2.43
C MET A 30 14.83 -4.03 -2.28
N PRO A 31 15.55 -3.46 -3.27
CA PRO A 31 15.86 -2.03 -3.24
C PRO A 31 14.58 -1.19 -3.23
N GLY A 32 14.58 -0.15 -2.42
CA GLY A 32 13.44 0.75 -2.33
C GLY A 32 12.40 0.36 -1.32
N ILE A 33 12.53 -0.80 -0.69
CA ILE A 33 11.61 -1.25 0.35
C ILE A 33 12.21 -0.97 1.71
N ASP A 34 11.48 -0.19 2.52
CA ASP A 34 11.91 0.17 3.88
C ASP A 34 11.60 -0.94 4.86
N PHE A 35 10.36 -1.40 4.86
CA PHE A 35 9.97 -2.49 5.74
C PHE A 35 8.78 -3.25 5.16
N VAL A 36 8.60 -4.46 5.66
CA VAL A 36 7.52 -5.35 5.26
C VAL A 36 6.90 -5.89 6.54
N ASP A 37 5.60 -5.65 6.72
CA ASP A 37 4.88 -6.07 7.91
C ASP A 37 3.73 -6.99 7.55
N PRO A 38 3.78 -8.27 7.95
CA PRO A 38 2.57 -9.10 7.90
C PRO A 38 1.52 -8.55 8.87
N VAL A 39 0.28 -8.54 8.45
CA VAL A 39 -0.81 -7.95 9.23
C VAL A 39 -2.04 -8.86 9.19
N ILE A 40 -2.96 -8.60 10.07
CA ILE A 40 -4.28 -9.24 10.07
C ILE A 40 -5.31 -8.14 9.85
N GLY A 41 -6.12 -8.29 8.80
CA GLY A 41 -7.12 -7.28 8.47
C GLY A 41 -7.50 -7.35 7.01
N PRO A 42 -7.84 -6.21 6.40
CA PRO A 42 -8.28 -6.18 5.00
C PRO A 42 -7.21 -6.60 3.98
N CYS A 43 -5.95 -6.65 4.39
CA CYS A 43 -4.87 -7.17 3.57
C CYS A 43 -3.97 -8.04 4.43
N ASP A 44 -3.01 -8.72 3.81
CA ASP A 44 -2.16 -9.68 4.53
C ASP A 44 -0.77 -9.14 4.80
N VAL A 45 -0.26 -8.23 3.98
CA VAL A 45 1.08 -7.66 4.13
C VAL A 45 1.04 -6.19 3.77
N VAL A 46 1.71 -5.38 4.57
CA VAL A 46 1.90 -3.96 4.29
C VAL A 46 3.37 -3.71 4.04
N ILE A 47 3.68 -3.09 2.92
CA ILE A 47 5.05 -2.74 2.56
C ILE A 47 5.18 -1.23 2.51
N MET A 48 6.21 -0.71 3.15
CA MET A 48 6.57 0.70 3.03
C MET A 48 7.66 0.83 1.97
N VAL A 49 7.40 1.65 0.97
CA VAL A 49 8.33 1.90 -0.12
C VAL A 49 8.84 3.34 -0.03
N ASP A 50 10.15 3.49 -0.14
CA ASP A 50 10.79 4.80 -0.25
C ASP A 50 11.88 4.64 -1.31
N ALA A 51 11.51 4.91 -2.56
CA ALA A 51 12.36 4.56 -3.68
C ALA A 51 12.64 5.76 -4.58
N PRO A 52 13.83 5.79 -5.20
CA PRO A 52 14.15 6.83 -6.17
C PRO A 52 13.48 6.61 -7.53
N VAL A 53 12.92 5.41 -7.73
CA VAL A 53 12.23 5.06 -8.97
C VAL A 53 10.73 5.00 -8.70
N THR A 54 9.93 4.72 -9.74
CA THR A 54 8.49 4.72 -9.59
C THR A 54 8.01 3.58 -8.70
N VAL A 55 7.02 3.88 -7.88
CA VAL A 55 6.39 2.89 -7.00
C VAL A 55 5.75 1.77 -7.83
N GLU A 56 5.17 2.11 -8.97
CA GLU A 56 4.54 1.14 -9.86
C GLU A 56 5.51 0.07 -10.32
N SER A 57 6.75 0.45 -10.58
CA SER A 57 7.79 -0.48 -11.00
C SER A 57 8.05 -1.54 -9.94
N ILE A 58 8.10 -1.14 -8.68
CA ILE A 58 8.28 -2.07 -7.56
C ILE A 58 7.04 -2.93 -7.39
N ALA A 59 5.86 -2.33 -7.44
CA ALA A 59 4.61 -3.06 -7.31
C ALA A 59 4.47 -4.12 -8.40
N GLN A 60 4.87 -3.79 -9.62
CA GLN A 60 4.79 -4.74 -10.73
C GLN A 60 5.67 -5.96 -10.50
N LYS A 61 6.89 -5.75 -10.01
CA LYS A 61 7.80 -6.86 -9.69
C LYS A 61 7.20 -7.78 -8.63
N ILE A 62 6.55 -7.20 -7.63
CA ILE A 62 5.91 -7.98 -6.58
C ILE A 62 4.68 -8.71 -7.13
N GLN A 63 3.89 -8.05 -7.97
CA GLN A 63 2.69 -8.65 -8.55
C GLN A 63 3.01 -9.88 -9.41
N GLU A 64 4.22 -9.96 -9.96
CA GLU A 64 4.64 -11.11 -10.76
C GLU A 64 4.88 -12.37 -9.93
N LYS A 65 4.98 -12.24 -8.63
CA LYS A 65 5.18 -13.40 -7.76
C LYS A 65 3.90 -14.23 -7.69
N PRO A 66 4.00 -15.55 -7.79
CA PRO A 66 2.81 -16.41 -7.89
C PRO A 66 1.94 -16.41 -6.63
N TRP A 67 2.50 -16.06 -5.48
CA TRP A 67 1.75 -16.07 -4.23
C TRP A 67 0.99 -14.77 -3.97
N VAL A 68 1.19 -13.76 -4.80
CA VAL A 68 0.52 -12.46 -4.65
C VAL A 68 -0.79 -12.49 -5.41
N LYS A 69 -1.89 -12.24 -4.70
CA LYS A 69 -3.23 -12.21 -5.29
C LYS A 69 -3.56 -10.83 -5.84
N GLU A 70 -3.30 -9.80 -5.03
CA GLU A 70 -3.65 -8.42 -5.39
C GLU A 70 -2.76 -7.45 -4.66
N ILE A 71 -2.46 -6.31 -5.30
CA ILE A 71 -1.73 -5.22 -4.68
C ILE A 71 -2.52 -3.94 -4.84
N LYS A 72 -2.65 -3.19 -3.74
CA LYS A 72 -3.19 -1.83 -3.76
C LYS A 72 -2.08 -0.88 -3.37
N ILE A 73 -2.00 0.25 -4.05
CA ILE A 73 -0.96 1.25 -3.82
C ILE A 73 -1.58 2.45 -3.12
N LEU A 74 -1.02 2.81 -1.96
CA LEU A 74 -1.40 4.02 -1.25
C LEU A 74 -0.21 4.98 -1.31
N ARG A 75 -0.31 5.99 -2.14
CA ARG A 75 0.77 6.98 -2.28
C ARG A 75 0.73 7.95 -1.13
N ILE A 76 1.90 8.27 -0.60
CA ILE A 76 2.02 9.29 0.44
C ILE A 76 2.21 10.63 -0.29
N VAL A 77 1.31 11.56 -0.01
CA VAL A 77 1.35 12.88 -0.63
C VAL A 77 1.56 13.92 0.46
N SER A 78 1.99 15.12 0.05
CA SER A 78 2.18 16.19 1.00
C SER A 78 0.81 16.63 1.56
N ILE A 79 0.84 17.16 2.77
CA ILE A 79 -0.38 17.65 3.39
C ILE A 79 -1.01 18.78 2.55
N TYR A 80 -0.18 19.53 1.84
CA TYR A 80 -0.68 20.60 1.00
C TYR A 80 -1.43 20.07 -0.22
N GLU A 81 -0.92 19.05 -0.86
CA GLU A 81 -1.60 18.44 -2.01
C GLU A 81 -2.96 17.90 -1.60
N ARG A 82 -3.02 17.19 -0.49
CA ARG A 82 -4.27 16.63 0.00
C ARG A 82 -5.26 17.72 0.37
N HIS A 83 -4.79 18.77 1.03
CA HIS A 83 -5.64 19.87 1.44
C HIS A 83 -6.24 20.59 0.24
N ARG A 84 -5.44 20.81 -0.81
CA ARG A 84 -5.87 21.58 -1.96
C ARG A 84 -6.86 20.86 -2.87
N SER A 85 -6.75 19.55 -2.96
CA SER A 85 -7.56 18.79 -3.90
C SER A 85 -8.48 17.78 -3.20
N SER A 86 -7.91 16.86 -2.46
CA SER A 86 -8.68 15.73 -1.92
C SER A 86 -9.60 16.12 -0.79
N LYS A 87 -9.16 17.01 0.09
CA LYS A 87 -9.97 17.44 1.22
C LYS A 87 -11.22 18.16 0.76
N LYS A 88 -11.09 18.99 -0.24
CA LYS A 88 -12.22 19.75 -0.76
C LYS A 88 -13.29 18.83 -1.33
N GLU A 89 -12.86 17.83 -2.07
CA GLU A 89 -13.79 16.85 -2.62
C GLU A 89 -14.42 15.99 -1.54
N LEU A 90 -13.64 15.62 -0.52
CA LEU A 90 -14.14 14.85 0.58
C LEU A 90 -15.23 15.61 1.33
N LEU A 91 -15.02 16.89 1.58
CA LEU A 91 -16.02 17.71 2.27
C LEU A 91 -17.32 17.80 1.48
N LYS A 92 -17.24 17.91 0.15
CA LYS A 92 -18.42 17.87 -0.70
C LYS A 92 -19.16 16.54 -0.58
N ALA A 93 -18.42 15.43 -0.62
CA ALA A 93 -19.01 14.12 -0.52
C ALA A 93 -19.72 13.93 0.81
N LEU A 94 -19.09 14.37 1.91
CA LEU A 94 -19.69 14.27 3.23
C LEU A 94 -20.95 15.11 3.36
N ALA A 95 -20.95 16.29 2.77
CA ALA A 95 -22.13 17.15 2.78
C ALA A 95 -23.29 16.51 2.05
N HIS A 96 -23.03 15.90 0.90
CA HIS A 96 -24.06 15.23 0.13
C HIS A 96 -24.58 13.95 0.80
N SER A 97 -23.70 13.26 1.51
CA SER A 97 -24.10 12.04 2.20
C SER A 97 -24.77 12.31 3.54
N GLY A 98 -24.66 13.52 4.05
CA GLY A 98 -25.21 13.86 5.36
C GLY A 98 -24.36 13.43 6.52
N LEU A 99 -23.19 12.85 6.29
CA LEU A 99 -22.35 12.36 7.36
C LEU A 99 -21.78 13.47 8.23
N ASN A 100 -21.52 14.64 7.65
CA ASN A 100 -20.97 15.74 8.42
C ASN A 100 -21.95 16.32 9.44
N SER A 101 -23.23 15.99 9.34
CA SER A 101 -24.20 16.46 10.31
C SER A 101 -23.98 15.84 11.69
N ALA A 102 -23.20 14.76 11.76
CA ALA A 102 -22.87 14.12 13.01
C ALA A 102 -21.81 14.87 13.80
N GLN A 103 -21.25 15.89 13.25
CA GLN A 103 -20.18 16.67 13.90
C GLN A 103 -20.69 17.61 14.99
#